data_070282e1d376ada2873d569737a74128
#
_entry.id   070282e1d376ada2873d569737a74128
#
_cell.length_a   1.000
_cell.length_b   1.000
_cell.length_c   1.000
_cell.angle_alpha   90.00
_cell.angle_beta   90.00
_cell.angle_gamma   90.00
#
_symmetry.space_group_name_H-M   'P 1'
#
loop_
_entity.id
_entity.type
_entity.pdbx_description
1 polymer ?
#
loop_
_entity_poly.entity_id
_entity_poly.type
_entity_poly.pdbx_seq_one_letter_code
_entity_poly.pdbx_strand_id
1 'polypeptide(L)'
;MDEEVRSAESIAQDYTAMGHSVELINGIIDGSKMADESEEDKKDCVKRNVEHLEIMVAKDYWTNEDMTAVNSAIQSGNTYIK
;
A
#
# COMPACT_ATOMS: atom_id res chain seq x y z
N MET A 1 -8.53 -23.68 -17.89
CA MET A 1 -8.67 -22.57 -16.95
C MET A 1 -7.35 -21.83 -16.82
N ASP A 2 -7.42 -20.61 -16.85
CA ASP A 2 -6.23 -19.81 -16.91
C ASP A 2 -6.15 -18.90 -15.70
N GLU A 3 -5.33 -19.28 -14.75
CA GLU A 3 -5.22 -18.57 -13.51
C GLU A 3 -4.44 -17.28 -13.65
N GLU A 4 -3.70 -17.11 -14.71
CA GLU A 4 -2.96 -15.88 -14.91
C GLU A 4 -3.84 -14.73 -15.32
N VAL A 5 -5.04 -15.02 -15.80
CA VAL A 5 -5.95 -13.96 -16.25
C VAL A 5 -6.77 -13.51 -15.05
N ARG A 6 -6.53 -12.28 -14.61
CA ARG A 6 -7.31 -11.70 -13.52
C ARG A 6 -8.53 -11.03 -14.12
N SER A 7 -9.68 -11.25 -13.50
CA SER A 7 -10.88 -10.54 -13.91
C SER A 7 -10.75 -9.05 -13.51
N ALA A 8 -11.52 -8.20 -14.22
CA ALA A 8 -11.53 -6.79 -13.89
C ALA A 8 -11.97 -6.58 -12.43
N GLU A 9 -12.91 -7.39 -11.99
CA GLU A 9 -13.40 -7.29 -10.61
C GLU A 9 -12.29 -7.62 -9.62
N SER A 10 -11.51 -8.64 -9.90
CA SER A 10 -10.42 -9.06 -9.02
C SER A 10 -9.34 -7.99 -8.94
N ILE A 11 -9.02 -7.39 -10.09
CA ILE A 11 -8.05 -6.30 -10.13
C ILE A 11 -8.55 -5.09 -9.34
N ALA A 12 -9.84 -4.77 -9.49
CA ALA A 12 -10.42 -3.65 -8.76
C ALA A 12 -10.38 -3.89 -7.25
N GLN A 13 -10.61 -5.13 -6.82
CA GLN A 13 -10.54 -5.46 -5.40
C GLN A 13 -9.12 -5.29 -4.88
N ASP A 14 -8.13 -5.73 -5.65
CA ASP A 14 -6.73 -5.58 -5.26
C ASP A 14 -6.36 -4.10 -5.20
N TYR A 15 -6.84 -3.31 -6.15
CA TYR A 15 -6.57 -1.88 -6.15
C TYR A 15 -7.17 -1.21 -4.92
N THR A 16 -8.39 -1.59 -4.54
CA THR A 16 -9.05 -1.07 -3.34
C THR A 16 -8.24 -1.44 -2.09
N ALA A 17 -7.74 -2.67 -2.02
CA ALA A 17 -6.92 -3.10 -0.89
C ALA A 17 -5.64 -2.28 -0.79
N MET A 18 -5.02 -1.97 -1.94
CA MET A 18 -3.85 -1.11 -1.93
C MET A 18 -4.19 0.28 -1.44
N GLY A 19 -5.37 0.79 -1.79
CA GLY A 19 -5.82 2.08 -1.29
C GLY A 19 -5.91 2.12 0.22
N HIS A 20 -6.35 1.04 0.83
CA HIS A 20 -6.40 0.95 2.29
C HIS A 20 -5.00 1.02 2.89
N SER A 21 -4.03 0.34 2.27
CA SER A 21 -2.65 0.41 2.73
C SER A 21 -2.09 1.81 2.59
N VAL A 22 -2.41 2.49 1.49
CA VAL A 22 -1.98 3.87 1.28
C VAL A 22 -2.53 4.77 2.39
N GLU A 23 -3.82 4.64 2.69
CA GLU A 23 -4.46 5.43 3.74
C GLU A 23 -3.81 5.17 5.09
N LEU A 24 -3.51 3.91 5.38
CA LEU A 24 -2.91 3.55 6.66
C LEU A 24 -1.51 4.15 6.79
N ILE A 25 -0.70 4.02 5.76
CA ILE A 25 0.65 4.58 5.77
C ILE A 25 0.58 6.08 5.98
N ASN A 26 -0.24 6.77 5.20
CA ASN A 26 -0.36 8.22 5.29
C ASN A 26 -0.89 8.65 6.66
N GLY A 27 -1.87 7.91 7.19
CA GLY A 27 -2.45 8.23 8.49
C GLY A 27 -1.46 8.05 9.63
N ILE A 28 -0.62 7.03 9.56
CA ILE A 28 0.41 6.82 10.57
C ILE A 28 1.43 7.96 10.52
N ILE A 29 1.81 8.36 9.31
CA ILE A 29 2.81 9.41 9.15
C ILE A 29 2.26 10.75 9.65
N ASP A 30 1.00 11.07 9.35
CA ASP A 30 0.44 12.36 9.73
C ASP A 30 -0.14 12.38 11.15
N GLY A 31 -0.14 11.22 11.82
CA GLY A 31 -0.57 11.15 13.20
C GLY A 31 -2.06 10.88 13.40
N SER A 32 -2.82 10.67 12.36
CA SER A 32 -4.26 10.43 12.48
C SER A 32 -4.59 8.98 12.78
N LYS A 33 -3.63 8.07 12.57
CA LYS A 33 -3.83 6.65 12.86
C LYS A 33 -2.71 6.17 13.76
N MET A 34 -3.04 5.24 14.65
CA MET A 34 -2.09 4.63 15.58
C MET A 34 -1.36 5.67 16.43
N ALA A 35 -2.06 6.76 16.77
CA ALA A 35 -1.45 7.86 17.51
C ALA A 35 -0.96 7.41 18.90
N ASP A 36 -1.61 6.41 19.47
CA ASP A 36 -1.29 5.92 20.82
C ASP A 36 -0.28 4.77 20.81
N GLU A 37 0.17 4.37 19.63
CA GLU A 37 1.11 3.25 19.51
C GLU A 37 2.53 3.73 19.61
N SER A 38 3.44 2.81 19.98
CA SER A 38 4.85 3.15 20.04
C SER A 38 5.38 3.42 18.64
N GLU A 39 6.49 4.15 18.59
CA GLU A 39 7.14 4.44 17.33
C GLU A 39 7.57 3.15 16.62
N GLU A 40 8.04 2.18 17.41
CA GLU A 40 8.45 0.90 16.85
C GLU A 40 7.27 0.19 16.18
N ASP A 41 6.11 0.18 16.83
CA ASP A 41 4.93 -0.46 16.27
C ASP A 41 4.45 0.25 15.02
N LYS A 42 4.50 1.59 15.02
CA LYS A 42 4.12 2.37 13.86
C LYS A 42 5.02 2.05 12.68
N LYS A 43 6.33 2.00 12.90
CA LYS A 43 7.28 1.72 11.83
C LYS A 43 7.12 0.31 11.31
N ASP A 44 6.84 -0.65 12.18
CA ASP A 44 6.61 -2.02 11.76
C ASP A 44 5.38 -2.11 10.86
N CYS A 45 4.30 -1.43 11.24
CA CYS A 45 3.09 -1.43 10.46
C CYS A 45 3.31 -0.78 9.09
N VAL A 46 4.01 0.35 9.06
CA VAL A 46 4.31 1.03 7.80
C VAL A 46 5.17 0.11 6.93
N LYS A 47 6.17 -0.53 7.51
CA LYS A 47 7.05 -1.42 6.75
C LYS A 47 6.27 -2.53 6.07
N ARG A 48 5.37 -3.17 6.82
CA ARG A 48 4.58 -4.27 6.27
C ARG A 48 3.68 -3.80 5.13
N ASN A 49 3.09 -2.63 5.29
CA ASN A 49 2.21 -2.10 4.24
C ASN A 49 3.01 -1.66 3.03
N VAL A 50 4.20 -1.09 3.22
CA VAL A 50 5.07 -0.74 2.10
C VAL A 50 5.45 -2.00 1.33
N GLU A 51 5.84 -3.07 2.05
CA GLU A 51 6.20 -4.32 1.39
C GLU A 51 5.04 -4.88 0.58
N HIS A 52 3.83 -4.80 1.13
CA HIS A 52 2.64 -5.24 0.41
C HIS A 52 2.45 -4.44 -0.87
N LEU A 53 2.58 -3.12 -0.79
CA LEU A 53 2.42 -2.27 -1.96
C LEU A 53 3.50 -2.55 -3.00
N GLU A 54 4.74 -2.77 -2.56
CA GLU A 54 5.82 -3.07 -3.49
C GLU A 54 5.57 -4.37 -4.24
N ILE A 55 5.07 -5.38 -3.55
CA ILE A 55 4.73 -6.64 -4.20
C ILE A 55 3.61 -6.42 -5.22
N MET A 56 2.61 -5.64 -4.85
CA MET A 56 1.46 -5.43 -5.73
C MET A 56 1.83 -4.61 -6.96
N VAL A 57 2.62 -3.53 -6.80
CA VAL A 57 2.98 -2.71 -7.96
C VAL A 57 3.89 -3.46 -8.93
N ALA A 58 4.55 -4.53 -8.47
CA ALA A 58 5.37 -5.34 -9.37
C ALA A 58 4.53 -6.17 -10.32
N LYS A 59 3.24 -6.34 -10.05
CA LYS A 59 2.34 -7.01 -10.98
C LYS A 59 2.15 -6.14 -12.21
N ASP A 60 1.79 -6.74 -13.32
CA ASP A 60 1.73 -6.02 -14.59
C ASP A 60 0.31 -5.79 -15.08
N TYR A 61 -0.68 -5.88 -14.20
CA TYR A 61 -2.07 -5.70 -14.62
C TYR A 61 -2.67 -4.35 -14.19
N TRP A 62 -1.83 -3.36 -13.90
CA TRP A 62 -2.30 -2.05 -13.46
C TRP A 62 -2.27 -1.01 -14.59
N THR A 63 -2.39 -1.44 -15.84
CA THR A 63 -2.17 -0.53 -16.96
C THR A 63 -3.18 0.61 -17.03
N ASN A 64 -4.37 0.41 -16.48
CA ASN A 64 -5.42 1.44 -16.51
C ASN A 64 -5.63 2.12 -15.18
N GLU A 65 -4.77 1.84 -14.20
CA GLU A 65 -4.98 2.37 -12.86
C GLU A 65 -3.98 3.48 -12.59
N ASP A 66 -4.42 4.46 -11.78
CA ASP A 66 -3.55 5.54 -11.35
C ASP A 66 -2.77 5.08 -10.13
N MET A 67 -1.48 4.84 -10.31
CA MET A 67 -0.63 4.34 -9.26
C MET A 67 0.16 5.44 -8.55
N THR A 68 -0.14 6.70 -8.83
CA THR A 68 0.61 7.81 -8.26
C THR A 68 0.56 7.81 -6.74
N ALA A 69 -0.63 7.64 -6.16
CA ALA A 69 -0.79 7.64 -4.71
C ALA A 69 -0.06 6.45 -4.08
N VAL A 70 -0.11 5.29 -4.74
CA VAL A 70 0.57 4.10 -4.24
C VAL A 70 2.08 4.33 -4.22
N ASN A 71 2.63 4.85 -5.30
CA ASN A 71 4.07 5.10 -5.38
C ASN A 71 4.50 6.15 -4.36
N SER A 72 3.69 7.19 -4.16
CA SER A 72 3.98 8.22 -3.16
C SER A 72 3.98 7.62 -1.76
N ALA A 73 3.02 6.75 -1.45
CA ALA A 73 2.95 6.12 -0.14
C ALA A 73 4.16 5.23 0.11
N ILE A 74 4.62 4.52 -0.92
CA ILE A 74 5.81 3.69 -0.80
C ILE A 74 7.02 4.56 -0.44
N GLN A 75 7.18 5.68 -1.13
CA GLN A 75 8.29 6.58 -0.85
C GLN A 75 8.19 7.17 0.56
N SER A 76 7.02 7.66 0.91
CA SER A 76 6.81 8.26 2.23
C SER A 76 7.03 7.24 3.33
N GLY A 77 6.53 6.02 3.13
CA GLY A 77 6.71 4.95 4.10
C GLY A 77 8.17 4.59 4.28
N ASN A 78 8.90 4.44 3.17
CA ASN A 78 10.32 4.13 3.25
C ASN A 78 11.11 5.21 3.98
N THR A 79 10.75 6.47 3.76
CA THR A 79 11.38 7.57 4.46
C THR A 79 11.07 7.52 5.95
N TYR A 80 9.83 7.20 6.27
CA TYR A 80 9.39 7.18 7.68
C TYR A 80 10.10 6.09 8.48
N ILE A 81 10.34 4.93 7.88
CA ILE A 81 10.90 3.79 8.62
C ILE A 81 12.42 3.80 8.68
N LYS A 82 13.06 4.75 8.06
CA LYS A 82 14.51 4.84 8.11
C LYS A 82 15.04 5.20 9.49
#